data_f137193b01a2d73dfca1671964703b58
#
_entry.id   f137193b01a2d73dfca1671964703b58
#
_cell.length_a   1.000
_cell.length_b   1.000
_cell.length_c   1.000
_cell.angle_alpha   90.00
_cell.angle_beta   90.00
_cell.angle_gamma   90.00
#
_symmetry.space_group_name_H-M   'P 1'
#
loop_
_entity.id
_entity.type
_entity.pdbx_description
1 polymer ?
#
loop_
_entity_poly.entity_id
_entity_poly.type
_entity_poly.pdbx_seq_one_letter_code
_entity_poly.pdbx_strand_id
1 'polypeptide(L)'
;MKSTMTIRIAAAVLALSTTAAIADTAGPAPKAPGPGAMVSGFFQPFPFQGGEAIYKGVCQGCHMPDAKGAVGAGAYPALAKNENLETAAYPVGIVLKGQKAMPFFALQLNDQQIADVVNYVRTHFGTKYKDKVKPEDVKALR
;
A
#
# COMPACT_ATOMS: atom_id res chain seq x y z
N MET A 1 23.48 -60.97 49.09
CA MET A 1 22.45 -61.33 50.08
C MET A 1 21.31 -60.32 50.02
N LYS A 2 20.11 -60.85 49.82
CA LYS A 2 18.77 -60.26 50.16
C LYS A 2 18.41 -58.96 49.38
N SER A 3 17.28 -58.81 48.86
CA SER A 3 16.04 -59.55 48.67
C SER A 3 15.04 -58.56 48.04
N THR A 4 14.47 -59.01 46.96
CA THR A 4 13.11 -58.74 46.47
C THR A 4 12.23 -57.79 47.27
N MET A 5 11.62 -56.86 46.57
CA MET A 5 10.16 -56.67 46.74
C MET A 5 9.49 -56.01 45.53
N THR A 6 8.70 -56.84 44.90
CA THR A 6 7.83 -56.53 43.82
C THR A 6 6.56 -55.84 44.36
N ILE A 7 6.20 -54.67 43.85
CA ILE A 7 4.82 -54.17 44.02
C ILE A 7 4.29 -53.81 42.65
N ARG A 8 3.36 -54.66 42.20
CA ARG A 8 2.50 -54.35 41.02
C ARG A 8 1.31 -53.52 41.50
N ILE A 9 1.20 -52.32 40.99
CA ILE A 9 -0.05 -51.59 41.10
C ILE A 9 -0.51 -51.32 39.68
N ALA A 10 -1.52 -52.04 39.25
CA ALA A 10 -2.25 -51.78 38.03
C ALA A 10 -3.27 -50.68 38.33
N ALA A 11 -3.08 -49.51 37.74
CA ALA A 11 -4.09 -48.47 37.71
C ALA A 11 -4.56 -48.32 36.25
N ALA A 12 -5.74 -48.82 35.98
CA ALA A 12 -6.44 -48.60 34.74
C ALA A 12 -6.91 -47.14 34.69
N VAL A 13 -6.28 -46.32 33.84
CA VAL A 13 -6.76 -44.98 33.55
C VAL A 13 -7.69 -45.07 32.32
N LEU A 14 -8.97 -44.94 32.60
CA LEU A 14 -10.02 -44.84 31.61
C LEU A 14 -9.93 -43.44 30.98
N ALA A 15 -9.34 -43.33 29.78
CA ALA A 15 -9.28 -42.09 29.03
C ALA A 15 -10.65 -41.86 28.36
N LEU A 16 -11.46 -40.94 28.93
CA LEU A 16 -12.60 -40.36 28.24
C LEU A 16 -12.05 -39.38 27.17
N SER A 17 -12.03 -39.82 25.94
CA SER A 17 -11.79 -38.94 24.77
C SER A 17 -13.08 -38.16 24.47
N THR A 18 -13.16 -36.93 24.96
CA THR A 18 -14.16 -35.96 24.51
C THR A 18 -13.68 -35.38 23.21
N THR A 19 -14.18 -35.88 22.08
CA THR A 19 -14.06 -35.22 20.79
C THR A 19 -14.92 -33.96 20.80
N ALA A 20 -14.32 -32.81 21.04
CA ALA A 20 -14.95 -31.54 20.80
C ALA A 20 -15.10 -31.37 19.27
N ALA A 21 -16.31 -31.48 18.77
CA ALA A 21 -16.66 -31.11 17.41
C ALA A 21 -16.46 -29.58 17.30
N ILE A 22 -15.39 -29.16 16.64
CA ILE A 22 -15.21 -27.76 16.21
C ILE A 22 -16.25 -27.59 15.10
N ALA A 23 -17.36 -26.92 15.40
CA ALA A 23 -18.30 -26.46 14.39
C ALA A 23 -17.56 -25.42 13.55
N ASP A 24 -17.26 -25.82 12.31
CA ASP A 24 -16.70 -24.94 11.29
C ASP A 24 -17.78 -23.92 10.92
N THR A 25 -17.74 -22.75 11.57
CA THR A 25 -18.54 -21.60 11.19
C THR A 25 -17.81 -20.86 10.06
N ALA A 26 -17.50 -21.56 8.97
CA ALA A 26 -17.14 -20.92 7.74
C ALA A 26 -18.37 -20.13 7.26
N GLY A 27 -18.36 -18.83 7.48
CA GLY A 27 -19.31 -17.93 6.86
C GLY A 27 -19.31 -18.11 5.35
N PRO A 28 -20.39 -17.74 4.65
CA PRO A 28 -20.44 -17.89 3.21
C PRO A 28 -19.23 -17.23 2.57
N ALA A 29 -18.51 -17.99 1.74
CA ALA A 29 -17.35 -17.49 1.01
C ALA A 29 -17.73 -16.20 0.27
N PRO A 30 -16.87 -15.16 0.27
CA PRO A 30 -17.14 -13.94 -0.46
C PRO A 30 -17.36 -14.30 -1.93
N LYS A 31 -18.52 -13.87 -2.46
CA LYS A 31 -18.90 -14.14 -3.84
C LYS A 31 -17.81 -13.53 -4.76
N ALA A 32 -17.20 -14.38 -5.61
CA ALA A 32 -16.21 -13.92 -6.56
C ALA A 32 -16.76 -12.74 -7.37
N PRO A 33 -16.02 -11.65 -7.54
CA PRO A 33 -16.46 -10.52 -8.34
C PRO A 33 -16.70 -10.99 -9.77
N GLY A 34 -17.84 -10.59 -10.36
CA GLY A 34 -18.15 -10.90 -11.75
C GLY A 34 -17.12 -10.27 -12.71
N PRO A 35 -17.02 -10.74 -13.97
CA PRO A 35 -15.99 -10.29 -14.92
C PRO A 35 -15.98 -8.77 -15.18
N GLY A 36 -17.08 -8.06 -14.96
CA GLY A 36 -17.14 -6.60 -15.03
C GLY A 36 -16.60 -5.88 -13.78
N ALA A 37 -16.53 -6.56 -12.62
CA ALA A 37 -16.08 -5.95 -11.38
C ALA A 37 -14.55 -5.77 -11.33
N MET A 38 -13.79 -6.61 -12.05
CA MET A 38 -12.33 -6.48 -12.13
C MET A 38 -11.91 -5.21 -12.89
N VAL A 39 -12.61 -4.89 -13.96
CA VAL A 39 -12.29 -3.68 -14.77
C VAL A 39 -12.65 -2.42 -14.01
N SER A 40 -13.77 -2.42 -13.27
CA SER A 40 -14.18 -1.29 -12.44
C SER A 40 -13.26 -1.05 -11.24
N GLY A 41 -12.62 -2.09 -10.71
CA GLY A 41 -11.71 -1.98 -9.57
C GLY A 41 -10.42 -1.21 -9.88
N PHE A 42 -9.93 -1.23 -11.12
CA PHE A 42 -8.72 -0.51 -11.53
C PHE A 42 -8.90 1.01 -11.62
N PHE A 43 -10.13 1.49 -11.72
CA PHE A 43 -10.45 2.91 -11.89
C PHE A 43 -11.19 3.51 -10.70
N GLN A 44 -11.20 2.83 -9.55
CA GLN A 44 -11.78 3.42 -8.34
C GLN A 44 -10.88 4.54 -7.82
N PRO A 45 -11.47 5.69 -7.47
CA PRO A 45 -10.72 6.76 -6.82
C PRO A 45 -10.05 6.28 -5.54
N PHE A 46 -8.81 6.68 -5.32
CA PHE A 46 -8.12 6.37 -4.07
C PHE A 46 -8.77 7.15 -2.91
N PRO A 47 -9.03 6.48 -1.77
CA PRO A 47 -9.72 7.09 -0.63
C PRO A 47 -8.83 8.01 0.20
N PHE A 48 -7.53 8.12 -0.13
CA PHE A 48 -6.54 8.87 0.66
C PHE A 48 -6.77 10.38 0.55
N GLN A 49 -6.62 11.08 1.67
CA GLN A 49 -6.72 12.54 1.75
C GLN A 49 -5.42 13.13 2.28
N GLY A 50 -4.97 14.23 1.67
CA GLY A 50 -3.72 14.90 2.01
C GLY A 50 -2.47 14.22 1.43
N GLY A 51 -1.44 15.03 1.17
CA GLY A 51 -0.26 14.61 0.41
C GLY A 51 0.51 13.46 1.03
N GLU A 52 0.64 13.45 2.36
CA GLU A 52 1.36 12.39 3.07
C GLU A 52 0.64 11.04 2.94
N ALA A 53 -0.68 11.01 3.15
CA ALA A 53 -1.46 9.77 3.08
C ALA A 53 -1.47 9.21 1.66
N ILE A 54 -1.56 10.07 0.65
CA ILE A 54 -1.48 9.66 -0.76
C ILE A 54 -0.09 9.13 -1.08
N TYR A 55 0.96 9.81 -0.63
CA TYR A 55 2.34 9.34 -0.83
C TYR A 55 2.54 7.95 -0.23
N LYS A 56 2.15 7.75 1.01
CA LYS A 56 2.28 6.46 1.71
C LYS A 56 1.41 5.36 1.11
N GLY A 57 0.21 5.69 0.65
CA GLY A 57 -0.72 4.70 0.11
C GLY A 57 -0.45 4.32 -1.34
N VAL A 58 0.17 5.22 -2.13
CA VAL A 58 0.29 5.06 -3.58
C VAL A 58 1.74 5.14 -4.05
N CYS A 59 2.46 6.19 -3.70
CA CYS A 59 3.75 6.52 -4.32
C CYS A 59 4.93 5.75 -3.74
N GLN A 60 4.95 5.57 -2.40
CA GLN A 60 6.08 4.94 -1.70
C GLN A 60 6.34 3.48 -2.10
N GLY A 61 5.35 2.78 -2.68
CA GLY A 61 5.53 1.42 -3.17
C GLY A 61 6.64 1.30 -4.21
N CYS A 62 6.85 2.36 -4.99
CA CYS A 62 7.92 2.45 -5.99
C CYS A 62 9.02 3.45 -5.57
N HIS A 63 8.64 4.62 -5.03
CA HIS A 63 9.61 5.67 -4.69
C HIS A 63 10.24 5.51 -3.31
N MET A 64 9.89 4.48 -2.56
CA MET A 64 10.34 4.15 -1.19
C MET A 64 9.87 5.15 -0.12
N PRO A 65 9.81 4.75 1.17
CA PRO A 65 9.36 5.64 2.24
C PRO A 65 10.23 6.88 2.44
N ASP A 66 11.52 6.81 2.09
CA ASP A 66 12.48 7.90 2.16
C ASP A 66 12.64 8.67 0.84
N ALA A 67 11.83 8.33 -0.15
CA ALA A 67 11.80 8.91 -1.49
C ALA A 67 13.12 8.82 -2.27
N LYS A 68 14.03 7.92 -1.90
CA LYS A 68 15.31 7.72 -2.62
C LYS A 68 15.17 6.86 -3.86
N GLY A 69 13.98 6.30 -4.10
CA GLY A 69 13.80 5.35 -5.18
C GLY A 69 14.52 4.03 -4.94
N ALA A 70 14.58 3.21 -5.97
CA ALA A 70 15.25 1.92 -5.91
C ALA A 70 15.87 1.54 -7.26
N VAL A 71 16.92 0.72 -7.21
CA VAL A 71 17.57 0.11 -8.38
C VAL A 71 17.66 -1.39 -8.12
N GLY A 72 17.21 -2.18 -9.07
CA GLY A 72 17.18 -3.64 -8.98
C GLY A 72 16.59 -4.23 -10.25
N ALA A 73 15.55 -5.06 -10.14
CA ALA A 73 14.79 -5.57 -11.29
C ALA A 73 14.09 -4.44 -12.09
N GLY A 74 13.93 -3.25 -11.48
CA GLY A 74 13.49 -2.00 -12.09
C GLY A 74 14.30 -0.83 -11.54
N ALA A 75 14.17 0.34 -12.17
CA ALA A 75 14.75 1.59 -11.70
C ALA A 75 13.63 2.58 -11.39
N TYR A 76 13.51 2.94 -10.12
CA TYR A 76 12.56 3.94 -9.64
C TYR A 76 13.31 5.20 -9.24
N PRO A 77 13.02 6.35 -9.87
CA PRO A 77 13.81 7.55 -9.63
C PRO A 77 13.65 8.09 -8.20
N ALA A 78 14.72 8.67 -7.67
CA ALA A 78 14.67 9.41 -6.43
C ALA A 78 13.81 10.67 -6.60
N LEU A 79 12.93 10.91 -5.63
CA LEU A 79 12.24 12.19 -5.45
C LEU A 79 12.95 13.05 -4.40
N ALA A 80 13.69 12.40 -3.49
CA ALA A 80 14.49 13.09 -2.50
C ALA A 80 15.56 13.95 -3.18
N LYS A 81 15.61 15.25 -2.83
CA LYS A 81 16.55 16.23 -3.37
C LYS A 81 16.56 16.32 -4.90
N ASN A 82 15.44 16.02 -5.55
CA ASN A 82 15.34 16.02 -7.00
C ASN A 82 15.00 17.43 -7.50
N GLU A 83 15.94 18.01 -8.25
CA GLU A 83 15.81 19.36 -8.79
C GLU A 83 14.70 19.49 -9.85
N ASN A 84 14.33 18.41 -10.52
CA ASN A 84 13.21 18.42 -11.46
C ASN A 84 11.86 18.74 -10.80
N LEU A 85 11.78 18.66 -9.47
CA LEU A 85 10.58 19.04 -8.72
C LEU A 85 10.45 20.54 -8.51
N GLU A 86 11.47 21.35 -8.87
CA GLU A 86 11.44 22.80 -8.72
C GLU A 86 10.29 23.42 -9.54
N THR A 87 10.15 23.04 -10.80
CA THR A 87 9.03 23.48 -11.63
C THR A 87 7.79 22.64 -11.32
N ALA A 88 6.81 23.24 -10.66
CA ALA A 88 5.60 22.54 -10.20
C ALA A 88 4.83 21.81 -11.31
N ALA A 89 4.78 22.36 -12.51
CA ALA A 89 4.08 21.75 -13.65
C ALA A 89 4.68 20.39 -14.05
N TYR A 90 5.98 20.17 -13.83
CA TYR A 90 6.65 18.93 -14.20
C TYR A 90 6.11 17.72 -13.40
N PRO A 91 6.20 17.69 -12.05
CA PRO A 91 5.64 16.55 -11.30
C PRO A 91 4.12 16.42 -11.45
N VAL A 92 3.36 17.50 -11.62
CA VAL A 92 1.93 17.43 -11.92
C VAL A 92 1.70 16.68 -13.24
N GLY A 93 2.41 17.05 -14.29
CA GLY A 93 2.30 16.40 -15.59
C GLY A 93 2.68 14.91 -15.56
N ILE A 94 3.71 14.54 -14.78
CA ILE A 94 4.13 13.14 -14.60
C ILE A 94 3.05 12.34 -13.87
N VAL A 95 2.47 12.87 -12.80
CA VAL A 95 1.40 12.19 -12.06
C VAL A 95 0.16 12.02 -12.92
N LEU A 96 -0.21 13.03 -13.71
CA LEU A 96 -1.38 12.98 -14.59
C LEU A 96 -1.21 11.96 -15.71
N LYS A 97 -0.07 11.97 -16.38
CA LYS A 97 0.13 11.26 -17.66
C LYS A 97 0.92 9.96 -17.53
N GLY A 98 1.59 9.76 -16.40
CA GLY A 98 2.55 8.69 -16.23
C GLY A 98 3.85 8.95 -17.01
N GLN A 99 4.87 8.14 -16.77
CA GLN A 99 6.12 8.16 -17.53
C GLN A 99 6.83 6.81 -17.43
N LYS A 100 7.16 6.19 -18.55
CA LYS A 100 7.82 4.86 -18.60
C LYS A 100 7.00 3.83 -17.80
N ALA A 101 7.58 3.27 -16.72
CA ALA A 101 6.90 2.31 -15.85
C ALA A 101 5.99 2.97 -14.78
N MET A 102 6.03 4.30 -14.62
CA MET A 102 5.12 5.00 -13.73
C MET A 102 3.73 5.11 -14.38
N PRO A 103 2.67 4.56 -13.78
CA PRO A 103 1.34 4.65 -14.32
C PRO A 103 0.81 6.09 -14.28
N PHE A 104 -0.21 6.38 -15.08
CA PHE A 104 -0.97 7.62 -14.99
C PHE A 104 -1.99 7.53 -13.86
N PHE A 105 -2.19 8.63 -13.14
CA PHE A 105 -3.12 8.68 -12.01
C PHE A 105 -4.30 9.63 -12.24
N ALA A 106 -4.46 10.15 -13.45
CA ALA A 106 -5.51 11.10 -13.78
C ALA A 106 -6.94 10.58 -13.50
N LEU A 107 -7.15 9.26 -13.53
CA LEU A 107 -8.47 8.65 -13.28
C LEU A 107 -8.69 8.27 -11.80
N GLN A 108 -7.62 8.06 -11.03
CA GLN A 108 -7.70 7.60 -9.65
C GLN A 108 -7.55 8.73 -8.62
N LEU A 109 -6.89 9.83 -9.01
CA LEU A 109 -6.68 10.99 -8.15
C LEU A 109 -7.39 12.21 -8.74
N ASN A 110 -8.16 12.92 -7.91
CA ASN A 110 -8.73 14.21 -8.27
C ASN A 110 -7.67 15.33 -8.21
N ASP A 111 -8.04 16.53 -8.68
CA ASP A 111 -7.11 17.66 -8.78
C ASP A 111 -6.56 18.10 -7.42
N GLN A 112 -7.39 18.06 -6.36
CA GLN A 112 -6.95 18.34 -4.99
C GLN A 112 -5.93 17.31 -4.50
N GLN A 113 -6.19 16.03 -4.72
CA GLN A 113 -5.29 14.96 -4.32
C GLN A 113 -3.94 15.03 -5.03
N ILE A 114 -3.95 15.36 -6.32
CA ILE A 114 -2.70 15.56 -7.08
C ILE A 114 -1.94 16.79 -6.57
N ALA A 115 -2.62 17.91 -6.34
CA ALA A 115 -2.00 19.08 -5.76
C ALA A 115 -1.37 18.79 -4.40
N ASP A 116 -2.08 18.07 -3.54
CA ASP A 116 -1.62 17.71 -2.20
C ASP A 116 -0.37 16.83 -2.22
N VAL A 117 -0.35 15.77 -3.02
CA VAL A 117 0.80 14.87 -3.06
C VAL A 117 2.00 15.51 -3.72
N VAL A 118 1.80 16.32 -4.77
CA VAL A 118 2.89 17.07 -5.41
C VAL A 118 3.48 18.10 -4.44
N ASN A 119 2.66 18.84 -3.70
CA ASN A 119 3.13 19.75 -2.65
C ASN A 119 3.88 19.01 -1.55
N TYR A 120 3.40 17.85 -1.12
CA TYR A 120 4.06 17.03 -0.11
C TYR A 120 5.48 16.65 -0.57
N VAL A 121 5.61 16.09 -1.77
CA VAL A 121 6.90 15.66 -2.31
C VAL A 121 7.84 16.86 -2.50
N ARG A 122 7.34 18.01 -2.95
CA ARG A 122 8.11 19.23 -3.19
C ARG A 122 8.58 19.94 -1.92
N THR A 123 8.01 19.62 -0.76
CA THR A 123 8.35 20.25 0.52
C THR A 123 9.02 19.31 1.52
N HIS A 124 9.06 18.02 1.20
CA HIS A 124 9.65 16.96 2.03
C HIS A 124 10.88 16.36 1.35
N PHE A 125 11.49 15.38 1.95
CA PHE A 125 12.59 14.61 1.38
C PHE A 125 13.80 15.44 0.94
N GLY A 126 14.05 16.56 1.63
CA GLY A 126 15.22 17.40 1.41
C GLY A 126 15.04 18.49 0.32
N THR A 127 13.82 18.66 -0.19
CA THR A 127 13.39 19.78 -1.01
C THR A 127 12.52 20.75 -0.21
N LYS A 128 12.50 22.05 -0.59
CA LYS A 128 11.73 23.09 0.14
C LYS A 128 11.20 24.13 -0.86
N TYR A 129 10.55 23.68 -1.93
CA TYR A 129 9.94 24.58 -2.91
C TYR A 129 8.69 25.23 -2.31
N LYS A 130 8.63 26.57 -2.34
CA LYS A 130 7.63 27.36 -1.61
C LYS A 130 6.35 27.64 -2.41
N ASP A 131 6.45 27.62 -3.72
CA ASP A 131 5.30 27.80 -4.61
C ASP A 131 4.37 26.58 -4.52
N LYS A 132 3.16 26.82 -4.06
CA LYS A 132 2.18 25.74 -3.88
C LYS A 132 1.40 25.50 -5.17
N VAL A 133 1.29 24.24 -5.54
CA VAL A 133 0.34 23.77 -6.55
C VAL A 133 -1.07 23.85 -5.99
N LYS A 134 -1.99 24.42 -6.77
CA LYS A 134 -3.42 24.47 -6.48
C LYS A 134 -4.18 23.48 -7.37
N PRO A 135 -5.40 23.08 -6.99
CA PRO A 135 -6.22 22.20 -7.85
C PRO A 135 -6.47 22.78 -9.27
N GLU A 136 -6.55 24.13 -9.38
CA GLU A 136 -6.74 24.81 -10.66
C GLU A 136 -5.52 24.62 -11.58
N ASP A 137 -4.31 24.59 -11.02
CA ASP A 137 -3.08 24.36 -11.78
C ASP A 137 -3.04 22.93 -12.33
N VAL A 138 -3.53 21.96 -11.53
CA VAL A 138 -3.66 20.56 -11.96
C VAL A 138 -4.69 20.44 -13.07
N LYS A 139 -5.86 21.07 -12.88
CA LYS A 139 -6.94 21.08 -13.86
C LYS A 139 -6.51 21.67 -15.21
N ALA A 140 -5.66 22.68 -15.19
CA ALA A 140 -5.13 23.31 -16.41
C ALA A 140 -4.19 22.39 -17.21
N LEU A 141 -3.60 21.36 -16.57
CA LEU A 141 -2.68 20.39 -17.19
C LEU A 141 -3.36 19.06 -17.54
N ARG A 142 -4.58 18.83 -17.06
CA ARG A 142 -5.39 17.63 -17.33
C ARG A 142 -6.01 17.67 -18.74
#